data_5bb53a90263802bd5463b93d6c368197
#
_entry.id   5bb53a90263802bd5463b93d6c368197
#
_cell.length_a   1.000
_cell.length_b   1.000
_cell.length_c   1.000
_cell.angle_alpha   90.00
_cell.angle_beta   90.00
_cell.angle_gamma   90.00
#
_symmetry.space_group_name_H-M   'P 1'
#
loop_
_entity.id
_entity.type
_entity.pdbx_description
1 polymer ?
#
loop_
_entity_poly.entity_id
_entity_poly.type
_entity_poly.pdbx_seq_one_letter_code
_entity_poly.pdbx_strand_id
1 'polypeptide(L)'
;MHVLVFLICLTSFSFTVPTFNSQSPFGVATGPSTVTAPKVKELSFASLSQVKDDSSTVKREDQEHVPLFTTKLACQWRDVEWTEEEKTSLMKTVSSYRPSCEEVTPARVLLLGPISSGKSSFISSVQSVFNGRVTNRAMVGSFSSGFTKKLQSFNIRGQRREDSGLVLCDVMGLGDGVMNGLTLHDILSVIKGHVPEEHKFSPEQPVRSETVGYVKKPSLKDRIHCVAFVVDASKILTYPKGLSTTFQKLREHISDLGVHQVALLTHVDQICTETAKDATNVYKSRIIREMMGKAGALLGMSTSYIVPVKNYSSELDLDVNTDLLLLRAADHILQYADLYFQDNAPQHTEDRLKL
;
A
#
# COMPACT_ATOMS: atom_id res chain seq x y z
N MET A 1 -29.95 -37.81 32.19
CA MET A 1 -29.22 -37.78 33.47
C MET A 1 -27.78 -38.16 33.21
N HIS A 2 -26.89 -37.21 33.24
CA HIS A 2 -25.54 -37.20 33.79
C HIS A 2 -24.90 -35.85 33.43
N VAL A 3 -24.83 -35.03 34.45
CA VAL A 3 -24.13 -33.73 34.44
C VAL A 3 -22.66 -34.05 34.75
N LEU A 4 -21.74 -33.60 33.88
CA LEU A 4 -20.32 -33.63 34.18
C LEU A 4 -19.82 -32.19 34.32
N VAL A 5 -19.51 -31.83 35.56
CA VAL A 5 -18.92 -30.54 35.95
C VAL A 5 -17.40 -30.66 35.75
N PHE A 6 -16.79 -29.82 34.93
CA PHE A 6 -15.33 -29.69 34.86
C PHE A 6 -14.89 -28.46 35.68
N LEU A 7 -14.13 -28.77 36.71
CA LEU A 7 -13.46 -27.84 37.61
C LEU A 7 -12.22 -27.29 36.90
N ILE A 8 -12.14 -25.95 36.70
CA ILE A 8 -10.95 -25.28 36.17
C ILE A 8 -10.05 -24.91 37.36
N CYS A 9 -8.88 -25.52 37.40
CA CYS A 9 -7.81 -25.22 38.35
C CYS A 9 -7.02 -24.00 37.87
N LEU A 10 -7.10 -22.89 38.59
CA LEU A 10 -6.26 -21.71 38.42
C LEU A 10 -4.92 -21.93 39.13
N THR A 11 -3.85 -22.10 38.37
CA THR A 11 -2.47 -22.04 38.89
C THR A 11 -1.86 -20.67 38.58
N SER A 12 -1.61 -19.93 39.64
CA SER A 12 -0.88 -18.65 39.65
C SER A 12 0.59 -18.87 39.36
N PHE A 13 1.14 -18.27 38.31
CA PHE A 13 2.59 -18.19 38.10
C PHE A 13 3.09 -16.82 38.52
N SER A 14 3.95 -16.78 39.53
CA SER A 14 4.69 -15.59 39.95
C SER A 14 6.01 -15.51 39.19
N PHE A 15 6.25 -14.41 38.47
CA PHE A 15 7.56 -14.12 37.88
C PHE A 15 8.37 -13.21 38.81
N THR A 16 9.50 -13.71 39.26
CA THR A 16 10.55 -12.97 39.96
C THR A 16 11.50 -12.35 38.94
N VAL A 17 11.67 -11.03 39.02
CA VAL A 17 12.62 -10.24 38.19
C VAL A 17 14.00 -10.27 38.90
N PRO A 18 15.11 -10.62 38.25
CA PRO A 18 16.43 -10.49 38.83
C PRO A 18 16.93 -9.02 38.68
N THR A 19 17.28 -8.43 39.84
CA THR A 19 18.00 -7.16 39.93
C THR A 19 19.49 -7.38 39.64
N PHE A 20 19.98 -6.71 38.59
CA PHE A 20 21.43 -6.64 38.33
C PHE A 20 22.03 -5.43 39.04
N ASN A 21 22.99 -5.70 39.95
CA ASN A 21 23.81 -4.73 40.63
C ASN A 21 25.11 -4.55 39.83
N SER A 22 25.40 -3.37 39.28
CA SER A 22 26.69 -3.06 38.67
C SER A 22 27.35 -1.90 39.44
N GLN A 23 28.35 -2.22 40.20
CA GLN A 23 29.32 -1.29 40.74
C GLN A 23 30.30 -0.87 39.65
N SER A 24 30.54 0.42 39.50
CA SER A 24 31.69 0.98 38.78
C SER A 24 32.59 1.74 39.76
N PRO A 25 33.90 1.70 39.61
CA PRO A 25 34.82 2.60 40.32
C PRO A 25 35.51 3.57 39.37
N PHE A 26 35.93 4.70 39.94
CA PHE A 26 36.67 5.88 39.48
C PHE A 26 35.79 7.07 39.09
N GLY A 27 35.89 8.28 39.69
CA GLY A 27 36.87 8.91 40.52
C GLY A 27 36.77 10.40 40.21
N VAL A 28 36.28 11.17 41.18
CA VAL A 28 36.54 12.57 41.56
C VAL A 28 36.95 13.59 40.47
N ALA A 29 36.13 14.64 40.32
CA ALA A 29 36.59 16.05 40.40
C ALA A 29 35.40 17.02 40.58
N THR A 30 35.54 17.88 41.56
CA THR A 30 34.65 18.92 42.09
C THR A 30 34.63 20.16 41.23
N GLY A 31 33.47 20.85 41.13
CA GLY A 31 33.37 22.25 40.81
C GLY A 31 31.98 22.70 40.37
N PRO A 32 31.30 23.62 41.08
CA PRO A 32 29.95 24.07 40.72
C PRO A 32 30.03 25.24 39.74
N SER A 33 29.32 25.11 38.60
CA SER A 33 29.04 26.25 37.74
C SER A 33 27.54 26.43 37.61
N THR A 34 27.05 27.47 38.24
CA THR A 34 25.72 28.03 38.12
C THR A 34 25.52 28.59 36.71
N VAL A 35 24.61 28.06 35.95
CA VAL A 35 24.12 28.66 34.71
C VAL A 35 22.66 29.07 34.92
N THR A 36 22.45 30.37 34.93
CA THR A 36 21.17 31.05 35.06
C THR A 36 20.35 30.90 33.77
N ALA A 37 19.12 30.45 33.88
CA ALA A 37 18.15 30.40 32.77
C ALA A 37 17.64 31.83 32.45
N PRO A 38 17.41 32.17 31.16
CA PRO A 38 16.78 33.43 30.80
C PRO A 38 15.27 33.39 31.00
N LYS A 39 14.75 34.44 31.69
CA LYS A 39 13.32 34.70 31.91
C LYS A 39 12.62 35.00 30.58
N VAL A 40 11.57 34.24 30.29
CA VAL A 40 10.59 34.54 29.26
C VAL A 40 9.70 35.67 29.75
N LYS A 41 9.64 36.79 29.01
CA LYS A 41 8.71 37.89 29.27
C LYS A 41 7.33 37.55 28.77
N GLU A 42 6.36 37.52 29.66
CA GLU A 42 4.94 37.56 29.32
C GLU A 42 4.59 38.89 28.64
N LEU A 43 4.03 38.81 27.44
CA LEU A 43 3.42 39.95 26.76
C LEU A 43 1.90 39.90 27.01
N SER A 44 1.44 40.85 27.84
CA SER A 44 0.04 41.08 28.12
C SER A 44 -0.65 41.77 26.94
N PHE A 45 -1.74 41.17 26.49
CA PHE A 45 -2.67 41.78 25.55
C PHE A 45 -3.59 42.75 26.31
N ALA A 46 -3.32 44.05 26.19
CA ALA A 46 -4.30 45.07 26.48
C ALA A 46 -4.03 46.31 25.64
N SER A 47 -5.08 46.85 25.07
CA SER A 47 -5.25 48.17 24.45
C SER A 47 -4.72 48.37 23.03
N LEU A 48 -5.68 48.34 22.10
CA LEU A 48 -5.81 49.29 21.00
C LEU A 48 -7.29 49.35 20.55
N SER A 49 -8.04 50.24 21.25
CA SER A 49 -9.30 50.76 20.76
C SER A 49 -9.06 52.18 20.24
N GLN A 50 -9.77 52.51 19.16
CA GLN A 50 -9.99 53.81 18.52
C GLN A 50 -9.07 54.20 17.35
N VAL A 51 -9.59 53.96 16.13
CA VAL A 51 -9.49 54.91 15.00
C VAL A 51 -10.84 54.97 14.31
N LYS A 52 -11.30 56.19 14.08
CA LYS A 52 -12.62 56.61 13.59
C LYS A 52 -12.84 56.32 12.12
N ASP A 53 -14.14 56.22 11.80
CA ASP A 53 -14.75 56.14 10.47
C ASP A 53 -14.22 57.17 9.50
N ASP A 54 -13.98 56.71 8.26
CA ASP A 54 -14.21 57.48 7.08
C ASP A 54 -14.77 56.61 5.97
N SER A 55 -15.94 57.02 5.44
CA SER A 55 -16.79 56.34 4.53
C SER A 55 -16.25 56.44 3.09
N SER A 56 -15.88 55.33 2.49
CA SER A 56 -15.94 55.19 1.02
C SER A 56 -16.37 53.75 0.67
N THR A 57 -17.50 53.69 -0.01
CA THR A 57 -18.20 52.51 -0.49
C THR A 57 -17.38 51.79 -1.56
N VAL A 58 -16.65 50.76 -1.20
CA VAL A 58 -16.09 49.78 -2.14
C VAL A 58 -16.86 48.48 -1.93
N LYS A 59 -17.59 48.06 -2.99
CA LYS A 59 -18.23 46.73 -3.03
C LYS A 59 -17.15 45.67 -2.79
N ARG A 60 -17.16 45.06 -1.62
CA ARG A 60 -16.38 43.86 -1.36
C ARG A 60 -17.13 42.68 -1.98
N GLU A 61 -16.55 42.08 -3.00
CA GLU A 61 -16.88 40.74 -3.43
C GLU A 61 -16.63 39.82 -2.21
N ASP A 62 -17.63 39.00 -1.88
CA ASP A 62 -17.58 38.01 -0.81
C ASP A 62 -16.45 37.01 -1.10
N GLN A 63 -15.26 37.29 -0.63
CA GLN A 63 -14.24 36.27 -0.44
C GLN A 63 -14.70 35.39 0.72
N GLU A 64 -15.25 34.22 0.39
CA GLU A 64 -15.52 33.16 1.34
C GLU A 64 -14.27 32.95 2.21
N HIS A 65 -14.42 33.27 3.48
CA HIS A 65 -13.40 33.07 4.51
C HIS A 65 -13.25 31.58 4.73
N VAL A 66 -12.41 30.88 3.93
CA VAL A 66 -12.12 29.47 4.10
C VAL A 66 -11.38 29.34 5.44
N PRO A 67 -11.97 28.66 6.45
CA PRO A 67 -11.31 28.47 7.74
C PRO A 67 -9.94 27.79 7.55
N LEU A 68 -8.91 28.30 8.21
CA LEU A 68 -7.52 27.83 8.10
C LEU A 68 -7.33 26.34 8.48
N PHE A 69 -8.38 25.65 8.93
CA PHE A 69 -8.40 24.27 9.43
C PHE A 69 -9.37 23.35 8.69
N THR A 70 -9.82 23.66 7.46
CA THR A 70 -10.64 22.72 6.73
C THR A 70 -9.78 21.55 6.25
N THR A 71 -10.08 20.34 6.74
CA THR A 71 -9.49 19.06 6.32
C THR A 71 -9.88 18.70 4.88
N LYS A 72 -10.96 19.33 4.37
CA LYS A 72 -11.54 19.10 3.05
C LYS A 72 -11.15 20.23 2.08
N LEU A 73 -10.76 19.85 0.87
CA LEU A 73 -10.50 20.76 -0.23
C LEU A 73 -11.81 21.13 -0.93
N ALA A 74 -11.87 22.34 -1.52
CA ALA A 74 -13.03 22.80 -2.25
C ALA A 74 -13.33 21.96 -3.51
N CYS A 75 -12.28 21.48 -4.19
CA CYS A 75 -12.41 20.63 -5.36
C CYS A 75 -11.52 19.37 -5.23
N GLN A 76 -11.83 18.36 -6.04
CA GLN A 76 -10.98 17.16 -6.16
C GLN A 76 -9.61 17.55 -6.72
N TRP A 77 -8.53 16.95 -6.19
CA TRP A 77 -7.17 17.13 -6.72
C TRP A 77 -6.79 16.09 -7.79
N ARG A 78 -7.67 15.12 -8.04
CA ARG A 78 -7.72 14.26 -9.24
C ARG A 78 -9.13 14.30 -9.77
N ASP A 79 -9.25 14.39 -11.09
CA ASP A 79 -10.54 14.35 -11.76
C ASP A 79 -11.03 12.90 -11.82
N VAL A 80 -12.14 12.63 -11.15
CA VAL A 80 -12.72 11.30 -11.01
C VAL A 80 -14.24 11.41 -11.03
N GLU A 81 -14.86 10.63 -11.90
CA GLU A 81 -16.30 10.47 -11.95
C GLU A 81 -16.73 9.34 -10.99
N TRP A 82 -17.82 9.60 -10.24
CA TRP A 82 -18.35 8.71 -9.22
C TRP A 82 -19.77 8.26 -9.63
N THR A 83 -19.87 7.51 -10.74
CA THR A 83 -21.14 7.06 -11.31
C THR A 83 -21.16 5.55 -11.51
N GLU A 84 -22.37 4.95 -11.57
CA GLU A 84 -22.54 3.52 -11.90
C GLU A 84 -22.11 3.22 -13.33
N GLU A 85 -22.24 4.18 -14.24
CA GLU A 85 -21.81 4.06 -15.63
C GLU A 85 -20.30 3.90 -15.69
N GLU A 86 -19.55 4.73 -14.94
CA GLU A 86 -18.10 4.65 -14.88
C GLU A 86 -17.64 3.33 -14.22
N LYS A 87 -18.32 2.88 -13.15
CA LYS A 87 -18.07 1.56 -12.56
C LYS A 87 -18.24 0.44 -13.60
N THR A 88 -19.34 0.47 -14.35
CA THR A 88 -19.62 -0.54 -15.39
C THR A 88 -18.57 -0.49 -16.49
N SER A 89 -18.14 0.70 -16.91
CA SER A 89 -17.09 0.91 -17.90
C SER A 89 -15.75 0.31 -17.42
N LEU A 90 -15.32 0.63 -16.21
CA LEU A 90 -14.08 0.11 -15.62
C LEU A 90 -14.14 -1.41 -15.41
N MET A 91 -15.27 -1.94 -14.94
CA MET A 91 -15.47 -3.39 -14.83
C MET A 91 -15.30 -4.07 -16.20
N LYS A 92 -15.87 -3.51 -17.24
CA LYS A 92 -15.73 -4.02 -18.61
C LYS A 92 -14.27 -3.94 -19.06
N THR A 93 -13.61 -2.81 -18.87
CA THR A 93 -12.19 -2.60 -19.24
C THR A 93 -11.30 -3.65 -18.58
N VAL A 94 -11.39 -3.82 -17.26
CA VAL A 94 -10.57 -4.80 -16.53
C VAL A 94 -10.95 -6.24 -16.90
N SER A 95 -12.23 -6.56 -17.09
CA SER A 95 -12.68 -7.92 -17.45
C SER A 95 -12.25 -8.32 -18.86
N SER A 96 -12.28 -7.39 -19.80
CA SER A 96 -11.96 -7.65 -21.21
C SER A 96 -10.46 -7.46 -21.50
N TYR A 97 -9.68 -7.04 -20.51
CA TYR A 97 -8.25 -6.83 -20.70
C TYR A 97 -7.56 -8.09 -21.26
N ARG A 98 -6.74 -7.88 -22.27
CA ARG A 98 -5.82 -8.87 -22.81
C ARG A 98 -4.48 -8.17 -23.03
N PRO A 99 -3.37 -8.77 -22.60
CA PRO A 99 -2.05 -8.24 -22.89
C PRO A 99 -1.84 -8.02 -24.38
N SER A 100 -1.09 -7.00 -24.74
CA SER A 100 -0.71 -6.70 -26.13
C SER A 100 0.16 -7.77 -26.78
N CYS A 101 0.72 -8.69 -25.99
CA CYS A 101 1.49 -9.83 -26.43
C CYS A 101 0.61 -11.10 -26.41
N GLU A 102 0.28 -11.65 -27.58
CA GLU A 102 -0.60 -12.82 -27.72
C GLU A 102 -0.06 -14.09 -27.02
N GLU A 103 1.27 -14.20 -26.85
CA GLU A 103 1.91 -15.34 -26.19
C GLU A 103 1.71 -15.36 -24.67
N VAL A 104 1.27 -14.25 -24.08
CA VAL A 104 1.16 -14.09 -22.63
C VAL A 104 -0.25 -13.72 -22.21
N THR A 105 -0.91 -14.66 -21.58
CA THR A 105 -2.17 -14.44 -20.88
C THR A 105 -2.13 -15.24 -19.59
N PRO A 106 -2.33 -14.63 -18.44
CA PRO A 106 -2.67 -13.24 -18.08
C PRO A 106 -1.46 -12.37 -17.70
N ALA A 107 -1.69 -11.05 -17.50
CA ALA A 107 -0.72 -10.16 -16.86
C ALA A 107 -0.58 -10.51 -15.37
N ARG A 108 0.65 -10.78 -14.92
CA ARG A 108 0.99 -11.15 -13.55
C ARG A 108 1.54 -9.94 -12.81
N VAL A 109 0.89 -9.55 -11.72
CA VAL A 109 1.23 -8.37 -10.90
C VAL A 109 1.59 -8.80 -9.50
N LEU A 110 2.81 -8.47 -9.06
CA LEU A 110 3.29 -8.78 -7.72
C LEU A 110 2.93 -7.66 -6.74
N LEU A 111 2.26 -7.99 -5.64
CA LEU A 111 1.99 -7.06 -4.55
C LEU A 111 3.13 -7.13 -3.52
N LEU A 112 3.87 -6.03 -3.34
CA LEU A 112 4.97 -5.92 -2.39
C LEU A 112 4.69 -4.84 -1.34
N GLY A 113 5.01 -5.11 -0.09
CA GLY A 113 4.86 -4.12 0.98
C GLY A 113 4.96 -4.74 2.36
N PRO A 114 4.99 -3.93 3.41
CA PRO A 114 5.11 -4.39 4.80
C PRO A 114 4.02 -5.38 5.19
N ILE A 115 4.27 -6.09 6.29
CA ILE A 115 3.25 -6.94 6.91
C ILE A 115 2.04 -6.05 7.27
N SER A 116 0.83 -6.57 7.05
CA SER A 116 -0.44 -5.85 7.31
C SER A 116 -0.61 -4.53 6.54
N SER A 117 0.06 -4.34 5.40
CA SER A 117 -0.16 -3.18 4.53
C SER A 117 -1.42 -3.28 3.64
N GLY A 118 -2.20 -4.35 3.73
CA GLY A 118 -3.45 -4.51 2.98
C GLY A 118 -3.33 -5.23 1.64
N LYS A 119 -2.23 -5.94 1.33
CA LYS A 119 -2.03 -6.70 0.08
C LYS A 119 -3.13 -7.75 -0.17
N SER A 120 -3.28 -8.69 0.74
CA SER A 120 -4.29 -9.75 0.65
C SER A 120 -5.72 -9.18 0.70
N SER A 121 -5.92 -8.09 1.47
CA SER A 121 -7.20 -7.38 1.52
C SER A 121 -7.55 -6.73 0.18
N PHE A 122 -6.57 -6.16 -0.52
CA PHE A 122 -6.77 -5.60 -1.87
C PHE A 122 -7.20 -6.68 -2.86
N ILE A 123 -6.54 -7.83 -2.87
CA ILE A 123 -6.93 -8.97 -3.71
C ILE A 123 -8.37 -9.39 -3.43
N SER A 124 -8.73 -9.59 -2.14
CA SER A 124 -10.07 -9.99 -1.74
C SER A 124 -11.11 -8.93 -2.11
N SER A 125 -10.78 -7.65 -1.97
CA SER A 125 -11.67 -6.53 -2.31
C SER A 125 -11.91 -6.45 -3.82
N VAL A 126 -10.88 -6.54 -4.64
CA VAL A 126 -11.03 -6.57 -6.11
C VAL A 126 -11.86 -7.78 -6.54
N GLN A 127 -11.58 -8.97 -6.00
CA GLN A 127 -12.39 -10.15 -6.29
C GLN A 127 -13.85 -10.00 -5.85
N SER A 128 -14.11 -9.29 -4.74
CA SER A 128 -15.45 -9.02 -4.26
C SER A 128 -16.26 -8.20 -5.26
N VAL A 129 -15.66 -7.15 -5.84
CA VAL A 129 -16.29 -6.33 -6.88
C VAL A 129 -16.72 -7.21 -8.07
N PHE A 130 -15.82 -8.05 -8.57
CA PHE A 130 -16.10 -8.94 -9.71
C PHE A 130 -17.08 -10.07 -9.38
N ASN A 131 -17.14 -10.51 -8.13
CA ASN A 131 -18.10 -11.54 -7.68
C ASN A 131 -19.49 -10.96 -7.36
N GLY A 132 -19.65 -9.64 -7.33
CA GLY A 132 -20.90 -8.96 -6.96
C GLY A 132 -21.30 -9.13 -5.49
N ARG A 133 -20.36 -9.50 -4.62
CA ARG A 133 -20.55 -9.63 -3.16
C ARG A 133 -19.23 -9.62 -2.42
N VAL A 134 -19.22 -9.15 -1.18
CA VAL A 134 -18.01 -9.18 -0.35
C VAL A 134 -17.56 -10.63 -0.09
N THR A 135 -16.29 -10.91 -0.36
CA THR A 135 -15.67 -12.23 -0.17
C THR A 135 -14.22 -12.08 0.29
N ASN A 136 -13.79 -12.96 1.20
CA ASN A 136 -12.41 -13.03 1.67
C ASN A 136 -11.74 -14.31 1.14
N ARG A 137 -11.19 -14.25 -0.07
CA ARG A 137 -10.50 -15.40 -0.69
C ARG A 137 -9.02 -15.45 -0.36
N ALA A 138 -8.34 -14.31 -0.36
CA ALA A 138 -6.98 -14.25 0.17
C ALA A 138 -7.07 -14.26 1.70
N MET A 139 -6.23 -15.07 2.36
CA MET A 139 -6.23 -15.15 3.82
C MET A 139 -5.81 -13.80 4.39
N VAL A 140 -6.75 -13.14 5.08
CA VAL A 140 -6.55 -11.85 5.75
C VAL A 140 -6.44 -12.08 7.25
N GLY A 141 -5.44 -11.47 7.87
CA GLY A 141 -5.29 -11.55 9.33
C GLY A 141 -4.20 -10.60 9.83
N SER A 142 -4.30 -10.22 11.09
CA SER A 142 -3.35 -9.32 11.77
C SER A 142 -2.55 -10.04 12.84
N PHE A 143 -1.55 -10.82 12.40
CA PHE A 143 -0.54 -11.35 13.30
C PHE A 143 0.82 -10.70 13.01
N SER A 144 1.62 -10.52 14.04
CA SER A 144 2.96 -9.92 13.96
C SER A 144 3.94 -10.65 13.03
N SER A 145 3.68 -11.95 12.74
CA SER A 145 4.50 -12.76 11.83
C SER A 145 3.99 -12.79 10.37
N GLY A 146 2.86 -12.13 10.06
CA GLY A 146 2.20 -12.23 8.76
C GLY A 146 1.51 -13.59 8.53
N PHE A 147 0.39 -13.58 7.77
CA PHE A 147 -0.34 -14.79 7.39
C PHE A 147 0.22 -15.43 6.12
N THR A 148 0.53 -14.61 5.13
CA THR A 148 1.04 -15.08 3.85
C THR A 148 2.51 -15.45 4.00
N LYS A 149 2.82 -16.74 3.91
CA LYS A 149 4.20 -17.28 3.98
C LYS A 149 4.66 -17.88 2.65
N LYS A 150 3.81 -17.84 1.62
CA LYS A 150 4.04 -18.49 0.33
C LYS A 150 3.64 -17.57 -0.82
N LEU A 151 4.18 -17.84 -2.01
CA LEU A 151 3.72 -17.22 -3.25
C LEU A 151 2.35 -17.79 -3.61
N GLN A 152 1.35 -16.93 -3.77
CA GLN A 152 0.01 -17.31 -4.21
C GLN A 152 -0.49 -16.39 -5.32
N SER A 153 -0.99 -16.97 -6.38
CA SER A 153 -1.55 -16.25 -7.52
C SER A 153 -3.07 -16.34 -7.53
N PHE A 154 -3.73 -15.20 -7.71
CA PHE A 154 -5.17 -15.05 -7.70
C PHE A 154 -5.65 -14.50 -9.03
N ASN A 155 -6.29 -15.36 -9.84
CA ASN A 155 -6.95 -14.93 -11.07
C ASN A 155 -8.14 -14.03 -10.73
N ILE A 156 -8.19 -12.86 -11.30
CA ILE A 156 -9.36 -11.99 -11.24
C ILE A 156 -10.32 -12.47 -12.31
N ARG A 157 -11.55 -12.84 -11.92
CA ARG A 157 -12.56 -13.43 -12.81
C ARG A 157 -13.76 -12.52 -12.92
N GLY A 158 -14.20 -12.29 -14.16
CA GLY A 158 -15.44 -11.58 -14.44
C GLY A 158 -16.68 -12.35 -13.96
N GLN A 159 -17.85 -11.71 -14.02
CA GLN A 159 -19.13 -12.28 -13.55
C GLN A 159 -19.48 -13.62 -14.21
N ARG A 160 -19.08 -13.87 -15.45
CA ARG A 160 -19.26 -15.14 -16.17
C ARG A 160 -18.20 -16.18 -15.87
N ARG A 161 -17.33 -15.95 -14.84
CA ARG A 161 -16.17 -16.78 -14.49
C ARG A 161 -15.10 -16.85 -15.59
N GLU A 162 -15.16 -15.95 -16.56
CA GLU A 162 -14.10 -15.79 -17.55
C GLU A 162 -12.90 -15.10 -16.89
N ASP A 163 -11.68 -15.55 -17.18
CA ASP A 163 -10.46 -14.92 -16.67
C ASP A 163 -10.28 -13.55 -17.32
N SER A 164 -10.04 -12.52 -16.50
CA SER A 164 -9.91 -11.13 -16.93
C SER A 164 -8.55 -10.79 -17.54
N GLY A 165 -7.67 -11.74 -17.72
CA GLY A 165 -6.29 -11.45 -18.13
C GLY A 165 -5.43 -10.80 -17.03
N LEU A 166 -5.92 -10.68 -15.79
CA LEU A 166 -5.20 -10.16 -14.64
C LEU A 166 -5.02 -11.22 -13.56
N VAL A 167 -3.78 -11.42 -13.13
CA VAL A 167 -3.40 -12.23 -11.96
C VAL A 167 -2.70 -11.36 -10.94
N LEU A 168 -3.23 -11.29 -9.72
CA LEU A 168 -2.59 -10.66 -8.59
C LEU A 168 -1.82 -11.72 -7.78
N CYS A 169 -0.52 -11.51 -7.61
CA CYS A 169 0.36 -12.42 -6.88
C CYS A 169 0.62 -11.85 -5.48
N ASP A 170 0.25 -12.61 -4.45
CA ASP A 170 0.52 -12.28 -3.04
C ASP A 170 1.75 -13.03 -2.54
N VAL A 171 2.56 -12.33 -1.77
CA VAL A 171 3.76 -12.87 -1.13
C VAL A 171 3.85 -12.44 0.32
N MET A 172 4.74 -13.06 1.07
CA MET A 172 5.03 -12.66 2.45
C MET A 172 5.38 -11.17 2.52
N GLY A 173 4.84 -10.48 3.53
CA GLY A 173 5.12 -9.08 3.75
C GLY A 173 6.59 -8.82 4.09
N LEU A 174 7.08 -7.65 3.72
CA LEU A 174 8.39 -7.15 4.15
C LEU A 174 8.36 -6.96 5.67
N GLY A 175 9.32 -7.55 6.37
CA GLY A 175 9.47 -7.39 7.81
C GLY A 175 10.13 -6.07 8.20
N ASP A 176 10.10 -5.74 9.49
CA ASP A 176 10.65 -4.49 10.05
C ASP A 176 12.18 -4.41 10.05
N GLY A 177 12.87 -5.40 9.51
CA GLY A 177 14.34 -5.47 9.41
C GLY A 177 14.78 -6.16 8.13
N VAL A 178 16.05 -5.94 7.78
CA VAL A 178 16.68 -6.40 6.53
C VAL A 178 16.59 -7.93 6.34
N MET A 179 16.28 -8.71 7.39
CA MET A 179 16.29 -10.18 7.39
C MET A 179 15.00 -10.82 7.89
N ASN A 180 13.98 -10.05 8.25
CA ASN A 180 12.71 -10.61 8.72
C ASN A 180 11.70 -10.64 7.58
N GLY A 181 11.66 -11.73 6.83
CA GLY A 181 10.72 -11.88 5.74
C GLY A 181 11.39 -12.31 4.44
N LEU A 182 10.86 -11.84 3.30
CA LEU A 182 11.43 -12.06 1.98
C LEU A 182 12.77 -11.34 1.82
N THR A 183 13.77 -12.08 1.34
CA THR A 183 15.04 -11.47 0.95
C THR A 183 14.91 -10.74 -0.40
N LEU A 184 15.79 -9.78 -0.67
CA LEU A 184 15.87 -9.14 -1.99
C LEU A 184 16.03 -10.19 -3.09
N HIS A 185 16.87 -11.22 -2.86
CA HIS A 185 17.10 -12.31 -3.81
C HIS A 185 15.81 -13.09 -4.10
N ASP A 186 15.02 -13.41 -3.09
CA ASP A 186 13.73 -14.11 -3.27
C ASP A 186 12.75 -13.28 -4.10
N ILE A 187 12.65 -11.98 -3.80
CA ILE A 187 11.78 -11.06 -4.55
C ILE A 187 12.19 -11.02 -6.03
N LEU A 188 13.46 -10.86 -6.31
CA LEU A 188 13.98 -10.85 -7.69
C LEU A 188 13.79 -12.21 -8.38
N SER A 189 13.89 -13.32 -7.65
CA SER A 189 13.61 -14.66 -8.17
C SER A 189 12.14 -14.85 -8.52
N VAL A 190 11.20 -14.29 -7.71
CA VAL A 190 9.76 -14.25 -8.04
C VAL A 190 9.53 -13.42 -9.30
N ILE A 191 10.10 -12.22 -9.36
CA ILE A 191 9.92 -11.31 -10.50
C ILE A 191 10.42 -11.94 -11.80
N LYS A 192 11.57 -12.60 -11.75
CA LYS A 192 12.15 -13.32 -12.90
C LYS A 192 11.40 -14.60 -13.29
N GLY A 193 10.45 -15.07 -12.47
CA GLY A 193 9.64 -16.26 -12.73
C GLY A 193 10.32 -17.58 -12.34
N HIS A 194 11.36 -17.55 -11.53
CA HIS A 194 12.06 -18.77 -11.08
C HIS A 194 11.33 -19.53 -9.97
N VAL A 195 10.45 -18.85 -9.23
CA VAL A 195 9.80 -19.39 -8.02
C VAL A 195 8.48 -20.07 -8.41
N PRO A 196 8.30 -21.36 -8.04
CA PRO A 196 7.05 -22.05 -8.32
C PRO A 196 5.90 -21.51 -7.47
N GLU A 197 4.68 -21.67 -7.96
CA GLU A 197 3.45 -21.38 -7.23
C GLU A 197 3.43 -22.19 -5.91
N GLU A 198 2.84 -21.63 -4.85
CA GLU A 198 2.75 -22.23 -3.52
C GLU A 198 4.11 -22.41 -2.80
N HIS A 199 5.22 -21.88 -3.35
CA HIS A 199 6.52 -21.92 -2.68
C HIS A 199 6.45 -21.18 -1.34
N LYS A 200 6.88 -21.85 -0.26
CA LYS A 200 6.99 -21.27 1.09
C LYS A 200 8.36 -20.64 1.28
N PHE A 201 8.36 -19.35 1.58
CA PHE A 201 9.59 -18.61 1.85
C PHE A 201 10.06 -18.85 3.29
N SER A 202 11.37 -18.95 3.45
CA SER A 202 12.05 -19.02 4.74
C SER A 202 13.30 -18.14 4.72
N PRO A 203 13.50 -17.24 5.68
CA PRO A 203 14.72 -16.42 5.76
C PRO A 203 16.01 -17.25 5.83
N GLU A 204 15.91 -18.49 6.37
CA GLU A 204 17.04 -19.40 6.52
C GLU A 204 17.39 -20.15 5.23
N GLN A 205 16.43 -20.24 4.32
CA GLN A 205 16.57 -20.99 3.07
C GLN A 205 16.09 -20.14 1.88
N PRO A 206 16.90 -19.18 1.42
CA PRO A 206 16.54 -18.38 0.23
C PRO A 206 16.42 -19.28 -1.00
N VAL A 207 15.61 -18.84 -1.96
CA VAL A 207 15.40 -19.54 -3.23
C VAL A 207 16.73 -19.75 -3.96
N ARG A 208 16.96 -20.96 -4.44
CA ARG A 208 18.17 -21.35 -5.20
C ARG A 208 17.80 -22.27 -6.35
N SER A 209 18.75 -22.53 -7.25
CA SER A 209 18.56 -23.46 -8.39
C SER A 209 18.19 -24.89 -7.97
N GLU A 210 18.51 -25.27 -6.72
CA GLU A 210 18.22 -26.58 -6.12
C GLU A 210 16.85 -26.62 -5.42
N THR A 211 16.18 -25.46 -5.29
CA THR A 211 14.84 -25.38 -4.70
C THR A 211 13.87 -26.25 -5.51
N VAL A 212 13.07 -27.05 -4.80
CA VAL A 212 12.09 -27.94 -5.44
C VAL A 212 11.12 -27.13 -6.29
N GLY A 213 10.98 -27.51 -7.57
CA GLY A 213 10.13 -26.81 -8.53
C GLY A 213 10.73 -25.53 -9.12
N TYR A 214 12.02 -25.22 -8.86
CA TYR A 214 12.69 -24.05 -9.43
C TYR A 214 12.66 -24.07 -10.96
N VAL A 215 12.14 -23.00 -11.55
CA VAL A 215 12.05 -22.84 -13.01
C VAL A 215 13.38 -22.31 -13.55
N LYS A 216 14.19 -23.18 -14.17
CA LYS A 216 15.54 -22.81 -14.66
C LYS A 216 15.51 -21.81 -15.81
N LYS A 217 14.51 -21.92 -16.71
CA LYS A 217 14.35 -21.05 -17.88
C LYS A 217 12.91 -20.51 -17.91
N PRO A 218 12.61 -19.47 -17.13
CA PRO A 218 11.27 -18.90 -17.10
C PRO A 218 10.92 -18.25 -18.44
N SER A 219 9.76 -18.58 -18.95
CA SER A 219 9.17 -17.89 -20.10
C SER A 219 8.52 -16.58 -19.68
N LEU A 220 8.06 -15.79 -20.64
CA LEU A 220 7.40 -14.52 -20.33
C LEU A 220 6.18 -14.71 -19.43
N LYS A 221 5.37 -15.76 -19.64
CA LYS A 221 4.19 -16.10 -18.81
C LYS A 221 4.50 -16.42 -17.34
N ASP A 222 5.74 -16.81 -17.04
CA ASP A 222 6.17 -17.17 -15.68
C ASP A 222 6.61 -15.92 -14.87
N ARG A 223 6.94 -14.83 -15.58
CA ARG A 223 7.50 -13.60 -14.99
C ARG A 223 6.41 -12.71 -14.40
N ILE A 224 6.84 -11.75 -13.61
CA ILE A 224 6.01 -10.63 -13.16
C ILE A 224 6.16 -9.49 -14.16
N HIS A 225 5.03 -8.89 -14.53
CA HIS A 225 4.96 -7.86 -15.56
C HIS A 225 4.78 -6.45 -14.97
N CYS A 226 4.30 -6.35 -13.72
CA CYS A 226 4.21 -5.11 -12.97
C CYS A 226 4.37 -5.40 -11.46
N VAL A 227 4.97 -4.48 -10.73
CA VAL A 227 5.05 -4.54 -9.26
C VAL A 227 4.21 -3.41 -8.67
N ALA A 228 3.26 -3.75 -7.82
CA ALA A 228 2.48 -2.80 -7.05
C ALA A 228 2.97 -2.77 -5.60
N PHE A 229 3.63 -1.68 -5.20
CA PHE A 229 3.99 -1.45 -3.80
C PHE A 229 2.74 -1.10 -3.00
N VAL A 230 2.54 -1.75 -1.88
CA VAL A 230 1.38 -1.54 -1.01
C VAL A 230 1.84 -0.99 0.32
N VAL A 231 1.42 0.23 0.65
CA VAL A 231 1.78 0.93 1.89
C VAL A 231 0.53 1.40 2.63
N ASP A 232 0.58 1.31 3.95
CA ASP A 232 -0.52 1.66 4.85
C ASP A 232 -0.45 3.15 5.20
N ALA A 233 -1.45 3.92 4.81
CA ALA A 233 -1.54 5.36 5.04
C ALA A 233 -1.45 5.72 6.54
N SER A 234 -2.01 4.88 7.41
CA SER A 234 -2.00 5.10 8.86
C SER A 234 -0.62 4.89 9.49
N LYS A 235 0.27 4.16 8.81
CA LYS A 235 1.59 3.78 9.31
C LYS A 235 2.76 4.52 8.66
N ILE A 236 2.53 5.33 7.63
CA ILE A 236 3.61 5.99 6.87
C ILE A 236 4.58 6.75 7.78
N LEU A 237 4.07 7.43 8.80
CA LEU A 237 4.88 8.23 9.73
C LEU A 237 5.63 7.39 10.78
N THR A 238 5.24 6.14 10.96
CA THR A 238 5.78 5.23 11.97
C THR A 238 6.64 4.12 11.39
N TYR A 239 6.73 4.02 10.08
CA TYR A 239 7.60 3.03 9.44
C TYR A 239 9.07 3.24 9.83
N PRO A 240 9.84 2.16 10.06
CA PRO A 240 11.26 2.23 10.37
C PRO A 240 12.04 2.99 9.28
N LYS A 241 13.00 3.82 9.69
CA LYS A 241 13.83 4.61 8.75
C LYS A 241 14.52 3.75 7.67
N GLY A 242 14.92 2.52 8.01
CA GLY A 242 15.54 1.58 7.08
C GLY A 242 14.61 1.08 5.95
N LEU A 243 13.30 1.18 6.13
CA LEU A 243 12.33 0.72 5.14
C LEU A 243 12.40 1.55 3.83
N SER A 244 12.62 2.86 3.94
CA SER A 244 12.80 3.71 2.74
C SER A 244 13.99 3.27 1.91
N THR A 245 15.12 2.99 2.54
CA THR A 245 16.32 2.47 1.85
C THR A 245 16.04 1.10 1.21
N THR A 246 15.27 0.25 1.88
CA THR A 246 14.86 -1.05 1.34
C THR A 246 14.00 -0.88 0.09
N PHE A 247 13.01 0.01 0.12
CA PHE A 247 12.17 0.30 -1.05
C PHE A 247 12.98 0.87 -2.20
N GLN A 248 13.89 1.80 -1.95
CA GLN A 248 14.74 2.39 -2.99
C GLN A 248 15.59 1.32 -3.69
N LYS A 249 16.26 0.47 -2.92
CA LYS A 249 17.05 -0.65 -3.47
C LYS A 249 16.19 -1.63 -4.28
N LEU A 250 15.01 -1.99 -3.76
CA LEU A 250 14.06 -2.85 -4.49
C LEU A 250 13.69 -2.21 -5.82
N ARG A 251 13.33 -0.94 -5.81
CA ARG A 251 12.91 -0.20 -7.00
C ARG A 251 14.03 -0.12 -8.05
N GLU A 252 15.25 0.15 -7.65
CA GLU A 252 16.42 0.14 -8.55
C GLU A 252 16.55 -1.21 -9.26
N HIS A 253 16.60 -2.31 -8.51
CA HIS A 253 16.74 -3.65 -9.10
C HIS A 253 15.53 -4.07 -9.95
N ILE A 254 14.31 -3.63 -9.59
CA ILE A 254 13.11 -3.90 -10.39
C ILE A 254 13.16 -3.10 -11.71
N SER A 255 13.64 -1.86 -11.66
CA SER A 255 13.85 -1.02 -12.85
C SER A 255 14.90 -1.61 -13.78
N ASP A 256 16.01 -2.16 -13.23
CA ASP A 256 17.04 -2.86 -13.99
C ASP A 256 16.50 -4.09 -14.74
N LEU A 257 15.40 -4.67 -14.26
CA LEU A 257 14.70 -5.77 -14.93
C LEU A 257 13.69 -5.29 -15.99
N GLY A 258 13.54 -3.99 -16.20
CA GLY A 258 12.54 -3.40 -17.10
C GLY A 258 11.11 -3.58 -16.63
N VAL A 259 10.87 -3.85 -15.32
CA VAL A 259 9.53 -4.07 -14.79
C VAL A 259 8.96 -2.77 -14.26
N HIS A 260 7.78 -2.38 -14.75
CA HIS A 260 7.09 -1.18 -14.34
C HIS A 260 6.55 -1.29 -12.91
N GLN A 261 6.43 -0.15 -12.23
CA GLN A 261 6.13 -0.08 -10.81
C GLN A 261 5.07 0.98 -10.51
N VAL A 262 4.09 0.60 -9.72
CA VAL A 262 3.05 1.50 -9.18
C VAL A 262 2.97 1.35 -7.66
N ALA A 263 2.15 2.16 -6.99
CA ALA A 263 1.91 2.01 -5.57
C ALA A 263 0.42 2.16 -5.21
N LEU A 264 0.01 1.43 -4.19
CA LEU A 264 -1.30 1.49 -3.57
C LEU A 264 -1.15 2.04 -2.15
N LEU A 265 -1.79 3.17 -1.87
CA LEU A 265 -1.89 3.75 -0.54
C LEU A 265 -3.20 3.25 0.10
N THR A 266 -3.10 2.25 0.94
CA THR A 266 -4.24 1.59 1.60
C THR A 266 -4.63 2.26 2.92
N HIS A 267 -5.73 1.82 3.54
CA HIS A 267 -6.24 2.32 4.82
C HIS A 267 -6.49 3.83 4.83
N VAL A 268 -6.87 4.40 3.68
CA VAL A 268 -7.17 5.84 3.58
C VAL A 268 -8.43 6.23 4.37
N ASP A 269 -9.32 5.28 4.61
CA ASP A 269 -10.48 5.36 5.48
C ASP A 269 -10.10 5.50 6.96
N GLN A 270 -8.97 4.94 7.39
CA GLN A 270 -8.51 5.03 8.78
C GLN A 270 -7.91 6.41 9.12
N ILE A 271 -7.43 7.15 8.13
CA ILE A 271 -6.84 8.48 8.33
C ILE A 271 -7.80 9.63 8.02
N CYS A 272 -8.96 9.35 7.42
CA CYS A 272 -9.95 10.34 7.02
C CYS A 272 -11.36 9.83 7.27
N THR A 273 -12.04 10.38 8.28
CA THR A 273 -13.40 9.97 8.69
C THR A 273 -14.45 10.26 7.61
N GLU A 274 -14.27 11.31 6.81
CA GLU A 274 -15.15 11.61 5.69
C GLU A 274 -15.03 10.55 4.59
N THR A 275 -13.81 10.09 4.31
CA THR A 275 -13.55 9.02 3.35
C THR A 275 -14.01 7.65 3.86
N ALA A 276 -13.95 7.42 5.17
CA ALA A 276 -14.49 6.20 5.77
C ALA A 276 -16.02 6.09 5.54
N LYS A 277 -16.73 7.21 5.65
CA LYS A 277 -18.19 7.28 5.44
C LYS A 277 -18.57 7.25 3.96
N ASP A 278 -17.80 7.94 3.12
CA ASP A 278 -18.05 8.06 1.69
C ASP A 278 -16.74 8.20 0.93
N ALA A 279 -16.41 7.18 0.11
CA ALA A 279 -15.17 7.10 -0.65
C ALA A 279 -15.00 8.25 -1.67
N THR A 280 -16.07 8.95 -2.06
CA THR A 280 -15.98 10.12 -2.97
C THR A 280 -15.16 11.27 -2.39
N ASN A 281 -14.97 11.29 -1.06
CA ASN A 281 -14.16 12.30 -0.38
C ASN A 281 -12.66 12.04 -0.48
N VAL A 282 -12.21 10.90 -0.97
CA VAL A 282 -10.79 10.52 -1.03
C VAL A 282 -9.94 11.59 -1.72
N TYR A 283 -10.40 12.10 -2.87
CA TYR A 283 -9.70 13.12 -3.65
C TYR A 283 -9.99 14.57 -3.21
N LYS A 284 -10.86 14.75 -2.21
CA LYS A 284 -11.11 16.04 -1.53
C LYS A 284 -10.41 16.15 -0.17
N SER A 285 -9.80 15.07 0.31
CA SER A 285 -9.12 15.02 1.60
C SER A 285 -7.70 15.56 1.54
N ARG A 286 -7.42 16.63 2.31
CA ARG A 286 -6.09 17.21 2.45
C ARG A 286 -5.11 16.22 3.09
N ILE A 287 -5.55 15.47 4.10
CA ILE A 287 -4.70 14.50 4.79
C ILE A 287 -4.29 13.35 3.87
N ILE A 288 -5.22 12.84 3.04
CA ILE A 288 -4.88 11.78 2.09
C ILE A 288 -3.88 12.29 1.05
N ARG A 289 -4.09 13.52 0.52
CA ARG A 289 -3.14 14.14 -0.40
C ARG A 289 -1.74 14.29 0.21
N GLU A 290 -1.67 14.71 1.47
CA GLU A 290 -0.40 14.81 2.21
C GLU A 290 0.26 13.43 2.39
N MET A 291 -0.50 12.41 2.81
CA MET A 291 0.03 11.06 2.97
C MET A 291 0.48 10.44 1.64
N MET A 292 -0.14 10.78 0.52
CA MET A 292 0.36 10.41 -0.80
C MET A 292 1.73 11.01 -1.10
N GLY A 293 1.96 12.27 -0.74
CA GLY A 293 3.29 12.90 -0.85
C GLY A 293 4.33 12.19 0.02
N LYS A 294 3.96 11.82 1.26
CA LYS A 294 4.84 11.06 2.17
C LYS A 294 5.10 9.63 1.67
N ALA A 295 4.09 8.96 1.08
CA ALA A 295 4.28 7.66 0.43
C ALA A 295 5.23 7.78 -0.76
N GLY A 296 5.10 8.83 -1.56
CA GLY A 296 6.04 9.13 -2.64
C GLY A 296 7.47 9.29 -2.17
N ALA A 297 7.68 10.03 -1.07
CA ALA A 297 9.00 10.20 -0.45
C ALA A 297 9.54 8.87 0.12
N LEU A 298 8.70 8.07 0.79
CA LEU A 298 9.06 6.76 1.33
C LEU A 298 9.51 5.80 0.24
N LEU A 299 8.76 5.74 -0.87
CA LEU A 299 9.00 4.84 -1.99
C LEU A 299 10.01 5.41 -3.00
N GLY A 300 10.34 6.70 -2.95
CA GLY A 300 11.15 7.37 -3.94
C GLY A 300 10.47 7.47 -5.31
N MET A 301 9.13 7.66 -5.39
CA MET A 301 8.38 7.75 -6.64
C MET A 301 7.43 8.95 -6.67
N SER A 302 7.07 9.40 -7.89
CA SER A 302 6.08 10.46 -8.07
C SER A 302 4.70 10.00 -7.56
N THR A 303 3.92 10.94 -7.04
CA THR A 303 2.53 10.69 -6.63
C THR A 303 1.61 10.29 -7.79
N SER A 304 2.01 10.53 -9.04
CA SER A 304 1.29 10.06 -10.24
C SER A 304 1.21 8.53 -10.33
N TYR A 305 2.21 7.82 -9.80
CA TYR A 305 2.22 6.35 -9.74
C TYR A 305 1.46 5.78 -8.56
N ILE A 306 0.95 6.62 -7.66
CA ILE A 306 0.33 6.19 -6.41
C ILE A 306 -1.18 6.35 -6.49
N VAL A 307 -1.94 5.32 -6.13
CA VAL A 307 -3.40 5.32 -6.08
C VAL A 307 -3.88 5.08 -4.65
N PRO A 308 -4.75 5.94 -4.09
CA PRO A 308 -5.37 5.70 -2.79
C PRO A 308 -6.39 4.57 -2.89
N VAL A 309 -6.46 3.71 -1.88
CA VAL A 309 -7.32 2.53 -1.84
C VAL A 309 -8.02 2.40 -0.49
N LYS A 310 -9.33 2.18 -0.51
CA LYS A 310 -10.12 1.67 0.60
C LYS A 310 -10.46 0.20 0.30
N ASN A 311 -9.98 -0.72 1.13
CA ASN A 311 -10.33 -2.13 1.02
C ASN A 311 -11.62 -2.42 1.78
N TYR A 312 -12.39 -3.41 1.34
CA TYR A 312 -13.45 -4.01 2.15
C TYR A 312 -12.82 -4.73 3.36
N SER A 313 -13.41 -4.56 4.53
CA SER A 313 -12.93 -5.11 5.80
C SER A 313 -14.04 -5.77 6.62
N SER A 314 -15.03 -5.00 7.04
CA SER A 314 -16.15 -5.42 7.88
C SER A 314 -17.50 -5.26 7.19
N GLU A 315 -17.52 -4.69 6.01
CA GLU A 315 -18.73 -4.48 5.22
C GLU A 315 -19.29 -5.82 4.73
N LEU A 316 -20.63 -5.94 4.73
CA LEU A 316 -21.33 -7.11 4.21
C LEU A 316 -21.73 -6.91 2.75
N ASP A 317 -21.98 -5.67 2.37
CA ASP A 317 -22.44 -5.29 1.04
C ASP A 317 -21.40 -4.47 0.29
N LEU A 318 -21.47 -4.47 -1.04
CA LEU A 318 -20.63 -3.66 -1.91
C LEU A 318 -21.14 -2.21 -1.92
N ASP A 319 -20.20 -1.27 -1.97
CA ASP A 319 -20.44 0.17 -2.13
C ASP A 319 -19.86 0.64 -3.47
N VAL A 320 -20.67 1.30 -4.28
CA VAL A 320 -20.32 1.75 -5.64
C VAL A 320 -19.06 2.59 -5.67
N ASN A 321 -18.91 3.50 -4.72
CA ASN A 321 -17.78 4.42 -4.67
C ASN A 321 -16.49 3.71 -4.24
N THR A 322 -16.60 2.74 -3.35
CA THR A 322 -15.48 1.85 -2.96
C THR A 322 -15.09 0.95 -4.13
N ASP A 323 -16.08 0.39 -4.85
CA ASP A 323 -15.84 -0.42 -6.05
C ASP A 323 -15.10 0.37 -7.12
N LEU A 324 -15.53 1.62 -7.39
CA LEU A 324 -14.86 2.52 -8.35
C LEU A 324 -13.41 2.76 -7.97
N LEU A 325 -13.12 2.99 -6.69
CA LEU A 325 -11.76 3.22 -6.21
C LEU A 325 -10.86 1.99 -6.43
N LEU A 326 -11.40 0.79 -6.16
CA LEU A 326 -10.71 -0.48 -6.37
C LEU A 326 -10.50 -0.79 -7.86
N LEU A 327 -11.51 -0.55 -8.70
CA LEU A 327 -11.43 -0.75 -10.15
C LEU A 327 -10.43 0.20 -10.81
N ARG A 328 -10.41 1.48 -10.40
CA ARG A 328 -9.40 2.44 -10.87
C ARG A 328 -7.98 2.03 -10.46
N ALA A 329 -7.80 1.45 -9.28
CA ALA A 329 -6.52 0.91 -8.87
C ALA A 329 -6.11 -0.29 -9.74
N ALA A 330 -7.05 -1.19 -10.05
CA ALA A 330 -6.80 -2.34 -10.91
C ALA A 330 -6.48 -1.91 -12.36
N ASP A 331 -7.24 -0.96 -12.90
CA ASP A 331 -7.01 -0.39 -14.24
C ASP A 331 -5.64 0.30 -14.32
N HIS A 332 -5.29 1.11 -13.32
CA HIS A 332 -3.97 1.75 -13.24
C HIS A 332 -2.82 0.73 -13.24
N ILE A 333 -2.96 -0.36 -12.49
CA ILE A 333 -1.99 -1.46 -12.50
C ILE A 333 -1.86 -2.09 -13.88
N LEU A 334 -2.99 -2.33 -14.57
CA LEU A 334 -3.01 -2.95 -15.89
C LEU A 334 -2.34 -2.07 -16.95
N GLN A 335 -2.55 -0.75 -16.90
CA GLN A 335 -1.88 0.19 -17.80
C GLN A 335 -0.35 0.05 -17.72
N TYR A 336 0.22 -0.09 -16.51
CA TYR A 336 1.65 -0.28 -16.33
C TYR A 336 2.13 -1.71 -16.65
N ALA A 337 1.29 -2.71 -16.47
CA ALA A 337 1.59 -4.06 -16.95
C ALA A 337 1.63 -4.12 -18.48
N ASP A 338 0.76 -3.36 -19.16
CA ASP A 338 0.72 -3.30 -20.62
C ASP A 338 1.96 -2.63 -21.21
N LEU A 339 2.50 -1.60 -20.55
CA LEU A 339 3.79 -1.00 -20.94
C LEU A 339 4.93 -2.04 -20.94
N TYR A 340 4.95 -2.95 -19.96
CA TYR A 340 5.94 -4.02 -19.94
C TYR A 340 5.83 -4.92 -21.18
N PHE A 341 4.62 -5.25 -21.63
CA PHE A 341 4.43 -6.04 -22.84
C PHE A 341 4.83 -5.29 -24.10
N GLN A 342 4.53 -4.00 -24.17
CA GLN A 342 4.96 -3.14 -25.29
C GLN A 342 6.49 -3.08 -25.38
N ASP A 343 7.18 -2.93 -24.24
CA ASP A 343 8.65 -2.88 -24.20
C ASP A 343 9.32 -4.23 -24.52
N ASN A 344 8.64 -5.34 -24.24
CA ASN A 344 9.16 -6.70 -24.40
C ASN A 344 8.52 -7.49 -25.57
N ALA A 345 7.64 -6.85 -26.36
CA ALA A 345 7.07 -7.46 -27.55
C ALA A 345 8.19 -7.82 -28.55
N PRO A 346 8.14 -9.01 -29.18
CA PRO A 346 9.04 -9.32 -30.28
C PRO A 346 8.87 -8.26 -31.36
N GLN A 347 9.90 -7.47 -31.63
CA GLN A 347 9.85 -6.53 -32.75
C GLN A 347 9.73 -7.36 -34.03
N HIS A 348 8.59 -7.29 -34.70
CA HIS A 348 8.44 -7.84 -36.05
C HIS A 348 9.46 -7.15 -36.95
N THR A 349 10.47 -7.90 -37.34
CA THR A 349 11.63 -7.44 -38.14
C THR A 349 11.28 -7.11 -39.58
N GLU A 350 9.97 -7.02 -39.95
CA GLU A 350 9.53 -6.80 -41.32
C GLU A 350 9.59 -5.35 -41.79
N ASP A 351 9.68 -4.36 -40.86
CA ASP A 351 9.66 -2.94 -41.27
C ASP A 351 11.05 -2.32 -41.54
N ARG A 352 12.15 -3.06 -41.34
CA ARG A 352 13.53 -2.56 -41.61
C ARG A 352 14.07 -2.86 -43.01
N LEU A 353 13.33 -3.54 -43.89
CA LEU A 353 13.78 -3.88 -45.24
C LEU A 353 13.11 -3.06 -46.35
N LYS A 354 12.41 -1.98 -46.01
CA LYS A 354 11.81 -1.04 -46.98
C LYS A 354 12.20 0.41 -46.70
N LEU A 355 13.51 0.68 -46.65
CA LEU A 355 14.09 2.02 -46.84
C LEU A 355 15.35 1.90 -47.68
#